data_51caf67fb49636c7755c2336e817c22c
#
_entry.id   51caf67fb49636c7755c2336e817c22c
#
_cell.length_a   1.000
_cell.length_b   1.000
_cell.length_c   1.000
_cell.angle_alpha   90.00
_cell.angle_beta   90.00
_cell.angle_gamma   90.00
#
_symmetry.space_group_name_H-M   'P 1'
#
loop_
_entity.id
_entity.type
_entity.pdbx_description
1 polymer ?
#
loop_
_entity_poly.entity_id
_entity_poly.type
_entity_poly.pdbx_seq_one_letter_code
_entity_poly.pdbx_strand_id
1 'polypeptide(L)'
;MFWIVMIASILASLTGCGYNAIQAEDEQVKANWSEVLNQYQRRADLVPNLVDTVKGYANQERDVLTSVTRARAQVGSIRATPELIADPQAFARFEAAQGQLTSSLSRMLVVSENYPQLKSDANFRDLQAQLEGTENRIAVARNRYIRSVQAYNTTVRSFPNNLTARAFGYPERPNFSVGNEAEISKPPRVDFGSTPASAGGVSN
;
A
#
# COMPACT_ATOMS: atom_id res chain seq x y z
N MET A 1 53.81 11.83 13.32
CA MET A 1 53.22 10.50 13.67
C MET A 1 52.01 10.65 14.59
N PHE A 2 52.05 11.42 15.64
CA PHE A 2 50.94 11.62 16.61
C PHE A 2 49.67 12.21 15.97
N TRP A 3 49.82 13.18 15.07
CA TRP A 3 48.69 13.81 14.36
C TRP A 3 47.96 12.86 13.41
N ILE A 4 48.69 11.93 12.78
CA ILE A 4 48.08 10.92 11.86
C ILE A 4 47.28 9.92 12.68
N VAL A 5 47.76 9.50 13.85
CA VAL A 5 47.02 8.60 14.75
C VAL A 5 45.78 9.28 15.33
N MET A 6 45.86 10.56 15.66
CA MET A 6 44.73 11.34 16.16
C MET A 6 43.63 11.51 15.09
N ILE A 7 44.04 11.82 13.85
CA ILE A 7 43.09 11.93 12.72
C ILE A 7 42.46 10.58 12.39
N ALA A 8 43.22 9.49 12.38
CA ALA A 8 42.71 8.14 12.18
C ALA A 8 41.73 7.72 13.28
N SER A 9 41.99 8.09 14.56
CA SER A 9 41.09 7.81 15.67
C SER A 9 39.78 8.59 15.59
N ILE A 10 39.81 9.84 15.14
CA ILE A 10 38.63 10.67 14.91
C ILE A 10 37.80 10.14 13.73
N LEU A 11 38.44 9.73 12.62
CA LEU A 11 37.73 9.08 11.49
C LEU A 11 37.09 7.76 11.90
N ALA A 12 37.76 6.93 12.69
CA ALA A 12 37.22 5.66 13.18
C ALA A 12 35.99 5.84 14.09
N SER A 13 35.97 6.90 14.91
CA SER A 13 34.81 7.22 15.77
C SER A 13 33.59 7.71 14.98
N LEU A 14 33.80 8.42 13.90
CA LEU A 14 32.74 8.93 13.05
C LEU A 14 32.02 7.82 12.23
N THR A 15 32.75 6.76 11.86
CA THR A 15 32.16 5.64 11.09
C THR A 15 31.27 4.72 11.92
N GLY A 16 31.54 4.58 13.22
CA GLY A 16 30.76 3.68 14.09
C GLY A 16 29.33 4.16 14.37
N CYS A 17 29.11 5.46 14.51
CA CYS A 17 27.77 6.02 14.78
C CYS A 17 26.80 5.88 13.60
N GLY A 18 27.27 6.11 12.37
CA GLY A 18 26.42 6.06 11.18
C GLY A 18 25.96 4.64 10.82
N TYR A 19 26.83 3.65 10.95
CA TYR A 19 26.52 2.26 10.67
C TYR A 19 25.37 1.73 11.55
N ASN A 20 25.46 1.92 12.85
CA ASN A 20 24.44 1.44 13.78
C ASN A 20 23.08 2.11 13.58
N ALA A 21 23.07 3.40 13.22
CA ALA A 21 21.84 4.12 12.93
C ALA A 21 21.16 3.55 11.66
N ILE A 22 21.92 3.35 10.58
CA ILE A 22 21.41 2.76 9.33
C ILE A 22 20.86 1.35 9.59
N GLN A 23 21.60 0.53 10.36
CA GLN A 23 21.18 -0.82 10.70
C GLN A 23 19.87 -0.83 11.49
N ALA A 24 19.74 0.03 12.50
CA ALA A 24 18.53 0.13 13.31
C ALA A 24 17.30 0.56 12.47
N GLU A 25 17.49 1.50 11.56
CA GLU A 25 16.41 1.96 10.67
C GLU A 25 16.07 0.92 9.59
N ASP A 26 17.03 0.17 9.06
CA ASP A 26 16.78 -0.94 8.13
C ASP A 26 15.94 -2.05 8.80
N GLU A 27 16.26 -2.41 10.03
CA GLU A 27 15.46 -3.37 10.81
C GLU A 27 14.06 -2.81 11.11
N GLN A 28 13.90 -1.52 11.36
CA GLN A 28 12.59 -0.89 11.55
C GLN A 28 11.77 -0.91 10.26
N VAL A 29 12.40 -0.70 9.09
CA VAL A 29 11.73 -0.82 7.79
C VAL A 29 11.23 -2.26 7.57
N LYS A 30 12.08 -3.28 7.84
CA LYS A 30 11.71 -4.69 7.71
C LYS A 30 10.57 -5.08 8.67
N ALA A 31 10.61 -4.61 9.90
CA ALA A 31 9.56 -4.87 10.88
C ALA A 31 8.22 -4.28 10.45
N ASN A 32 8.20 -3.02 10.00
CA ASN A 32 6.98 -2.37 9.50
C ASN A 32 6.49 -3.01 8.19
N TRP A 33 7.39 -3.48 7.34
CA TRP A 33 7.03 -4.25 6.14
C TRP A 33 6.36 -5.57 6.50
N SER A 34 6.88 -6.29 7.46
CA SER A 34 6.27 -7.54 7.95
C SER A 34 4.85 -7.30 8.47
N GLU A 35 4.60 -6.18 9.15
CA GLU A 35 3.26 -5.81 9.58
C GLU A 35 2.32 -5.56 8.37
N VAL A 36 2.81 -4.88 7.33
CA VAL A 36 2.05 -4.69 6.07
C VAL A 36 1.67 -6.05 5.46
N LEU A 37 2.63 -6.98 5.37
CA LEU A 37 2.40 -8.32 4.82
C LEU A 37 1.37 -9.10 5.64
N ASN A 38 1.43 -9.03 6.97
CA ASN A 38 0.46 -9.68 7.85
C ASN A 38 -0.97 -9.20 7.62
N GLN A 39 -1.17 -7.89 7.41
CA GLN A 39 -2.49 -7.34 7.14
C GLN A 39 -2.99 -7.72 5.73
N TYR A 40 -2.12 -7.74 4.74
CA TYR A 40 -2.46 -8.22 3.40
C TYR A 40 -2.79 -9.72 3.38
N GLN A 41 -2.05 -10.54 4.13
CA GLN A 41 -2.37 -11.95 4.28
C GLN A 41 -3.75 -12.14 4.91
N ARG A 42 -4.04 -11.44 6.00
CA ARG A 42 -5.37 -11.47 6.64
C ARG A 42 -6.49 -11.12 5.67
N ARG A 43 -6.29 -10.11 4.81
CA ARG A 43 -7.26 -9.77 3.76
C ARG A 43 -7.45 -10.92 2.77
N ALA A 44 -6.36 -11.51 2.30
CA ALA A 44 -6.41 -12.62 1.34
C ALA A 44 -7.11 -13.86 1.92
N ASP A 45 -7.02 -14.08 3.22
CA ASP A 45 -7.65 -15.21 3.93
C ASP A 45 -9.17 -15.01 4.11
N LEU A 46 -9.66 -13.77 4.12
CA LEU A 46 -11.09 -13.48 4.17
C LEU A 46 -11.80 -13.69 2.83
N VAL A 47 -11.06 -13.57 1.71
CA VAL A 47 -11.63 -13.60 0.36
C VAL A 47 -12.39 -14.88 0.04
N PRO A 48 -11.92 -16.10 0.31
CA PRO A 48 -12.65 -17.32 0.01
C PRO A 48 -14.03 -17.36 0.68
N ASN A 49 -14.08 -17.07 1.99
CA ASN A 49 -15.32 -17.10 2.76
C ASN A 49 -16.34 -16.06 2.22
N LEU A 50 -15.82 -14.88 1.84
CA LEU A 50 -16.65 -13.83 1.25
C LEU A 50 -17.21 -14.25 -0.12
N VAL A 51 -16.38 -14.83 -1.00
CA VAL A 51 -16.78 -15.36 -2.30
C VAL A 51 -17.81 -16.47 -2.16
N ASP A 52 -17.62 -17.42 -1.24
CA ASP A 52 -18.55 -18.53 -1.02
C ASP A 52 -19.89 -18.04 -0.48
N THR A 53 -19.89 -17.06 0.43
CA THR A 53 -21.12 -16.44 0.93
C THR A 53 -21.88 -15.73 -0.18
N VAL A 54 -21.20 -14.87 -0.97
CA VAL A 54 -21.82 -14.16 -2.09
C VAL A 54 -22.35 -15.12 -3.15
N LYS A 55 -21.61 -16.19 -3.47
CA LYS A 55 -22.00 -17.21 -4.43
C LYS A 55 -23.32 -17.90 -4.06
N GLY A 56 -23.61 -18.06 -2.77
CA GLY A 56 -24.87 -18.65 -2.29
C GLY A 56 -26.11 -17.85 -2.68
N TYR A 57 -25.99 -16.52 -2.84
CA TYR A 57 -27.07 -15.59 -3.12
C TYR A 57 -27.04 -15.01 -4.53
N ALA A 58 -25.84 -14.81 -5.08
CA ALA A 58 -25.59 -14.10 -6.34
C ALA A 58 -24.80 -14.98 -7.33
N ASN A 59 -25.25 -16.23 -7.52
CA ASN A 59 -24.56 -17.19 -8.40
C ASN A 59 -24.50 -16.77 -9.88
N GLN A 60 -25.33 -15.81 -10.29
CA GLN A 60 -25.35 -15.24 -11.64
C GLN A 60 -24.17 -14.28 -11.89
N GLU A 61 -23.55 -13.75 -10.84
CA GLU A 61 -22.46 -12.77 -10.90
C GLU A 61 -21.08 -13.45 -11.10
N ARG A 62 -21.01 -14.40 -12.03
CA ARG A 62 -19.82 -15.25 -12.27
C ARG A 62 -18.57 -14.44 -12.60
N ASP A 63 -18.72 -13.37 -13.36
CA ASP A 63 -17.58 -12.54 -13.80
C ASP A 63 -16.95 -11.80 -12.61
N VAL A 64 -17.78 -11.30 -11.70
CA VAL A 64 -17.34 -10.60 -10.50
C VAL A 64 -16.65 -11.57 -9.54
N LEU A 65 -17.26 -12.73 -9.27
CA LEU A 65 -16.68 -13.76 -8.42
C LEU A 65 -15.36 -14.31 -8.98
N THR A 66 -15.31 -14.52 -10.30
CA THR A 66 -14.11 -14.97 -11.02
C THR A 66 -13.00 -13.91 -10.94
N SER A 67 -13.34 -12.62 -11.08
CA SER A 67 -12.37 -11.52 -11.01
C SER A 67 -11.71 -11.45 -9.63
N VAL A 68 -12.48 -11.59 -8.55
CA VAL A 68 -11.97 -11.61 -7.17
C VAL A 68 -11.06 -12.81 -6.95
N THR A 69 -11.50 -14.00 -7.36
CA THR A 69 -10.72 -15.24 -7.21
C THR A 69 -9.40 -15.16 -7.97
N ARG A 70 -9.42 -14.61 -9.19
CA ARG A 70 -8.20 -14.42 -10.02
C ARG A 70 -7.27 -13.40 -9.39
N ALA A 71 -7.78 -12.26 -8.93
CA ALA A 71 -6.98 -11.25 -8.27
C ALA A 71 -6.32 -11.80 -6.99
N ARG A 72 -7.05 -12.60 -6.19
CA ARG A 72 -6.49 -13.30 -5.03
C ARG A 72 -5.37 -14.27 -5.42
N ALA A 73 -5.58 -15.07 -6.47
CA ALA A 73 -4.56 -16.00 -6.97
C ALA A 73 -3.30 -15.27 -7.44
N GLN A 74 -3.44 -14.11 -8.09
CA GLN A 74 -2.33 -13.27 -8.53
C GLN A 74 -1.52 -12.75 -7.33
N VAL A 75 -2.18 -12.25 -6.28
CA VAL A 75 -1.51 -11.86 -5.03
C VAL A 75 -0.76 -13.06 -4.44
N GLY A 76 -1.38 -14.22 -4.35
CA GLY A 76 -0.78 -15.44 -3.80
C GLY A 76 0.40 -15.99 -4.62
N SER A 77 0.53 -15.62 -5.91
CA SER A 77 1.65 -16.01 -6.76
C SER A 77 2.93 -15.20 -6.49
N ILE A 78 2.81 -14.06 -5.84
CA ILE A 78 3.95 -13.19 -5.51
C ILE A 78 4.49 -13.62 -4.14
N ARG A 79 5.78 -13.99 -4.11
CA ARG A 79 6.44 -14.28 -2.83
C ARG A 79 6.60 -12.98 -2.03
N ALA A 80 5.71 -12.78 -1.08
CA ALA A 80 5.73 -11.62 -0.20
C ALA A 80 6.71 -11.88 0.96
N THR A 81 8.00 -11.71 0.70
CA THR A 81 9.08 -11.89 1.69
C THR A 81 9.63 -10.52 2.14
N PRO A 82 10.36 -10.46 3.27
CA PRO A 82 11.04 -9.24 3.67
C PRO A 82 12.01 -8.69 2.61
N GLU A 83 12.56 -9.55 1.76
CA GLU A 83 13.51 -9.17 0.70
C GLU A 83 12.83 -8.47 -0.47
N LEU A 84 11.50 -8.57 -0.61
CA LEU A 84 10.75 -7.92 -1.68
C LEU A 84 10.97 -6.40 -1.74
N ILE A 85 11.19 -5.77 -0.59
CA ILE A 85 11.52 -4.34 -0.50
C ILE A 85 12.96 -3.99 -0.95
N ALA A 86 13.75 -4.96 -1.32
CA ALA A 86 15.07 -4.72 -1.94
C ALA A 86 14.99 -4.60 -3.48
N ASP A 87 13.89 -5.04 -4.10
CA ASP A 87 13.65 -4.97 -5.54
C ASP A 87 12.47 -4.04 -5.86
N PRO A 88 12.73 -2.82 -6.38
CA PRO A 88 11.67 -1.87 -6.72
C PRO A 88 10.66 -2.41 -7.74
N GLN A 89 11.08 -3.27 -8.67
CA GLN A 89 10.17 -3.85 -9.67
C GLN A 89 9.27 -4.92 -9.06
N ALA A 90 9.81 -5.76 -8.17
CA ALA A 90 9.02 -6.74 -7.43
C ALA A 90 8.02 -6.03 -6.50
N PHE A 91 8.44 -4.96 -5.84
CA PHE A 91 7.58 -4.11 -5.01
C PHE A 91 6.43 -3.51 -5.81
N ALA A 92 6.71 -2.91 -6.98
CA ALA A 92 5.68 -2.32 -7.83
C ALA A 92 4.67 -3.38 -8.35
N ARG A 93 5.14 -4.58 -8.72
CA ARG A 93 4.25 -5.70 -9.10
C ARG A 93 3.36 -6.14 -7.95
N PHE A 94 3.90 -6.20 -6.73
CA PHE A 94 3.13 -6.53 -5.54
C PHE A 94 2.06 -5.45 -5.26
N GLU A 95 2.42 -4.18 -5.32
CA GLU A 95 1.49 -3.05 -5.14
C GLU A 95 0.36 -3.09 -6.18
N ALA A 96 0.67 -3.32 -7.45
CA ALA A 96 -0.32 -3.44 -8.52
C ALA A 96 -1.29 -4.61 -8.28
N ALA A 97 -0.79 -5.78 -7.88
CA ALA A 97 -1.61 -6.94 -7.60
C ALA A 97 -2.55 -6.70 -6.39
N GLN A 98 -2.06 -6.05 -5.34
CA GLN A 98 -2.86 -5.66 -4.18
C GLN A 98 -3.95 -4.64 -4.55
N GLY A 99 -3.63 -3.66 -5.40
CA GLY A 99 -4.59 -2.69 -5.94
C GLY A 99 -5.69 -3.36 -6.78
N GLN A 100 -5.32 -4.35 -7.59
CA GLN A 100 -6.29 -5.11 -8.39
C GLN A 100 -7.25 -5.93 -7.50
N LEU A 101 -6.75 -6.54 -6.43
CA LEU A 101 -7.61 -7.24 -5.47
C LEU A 101 -8.57 -6.27 -4.77
N THR A 102 -8.09 -5.11 -4.33
CA THR A 102 -8.94 -4.06 -3.74
C THR A 102 -10.05 -3.64 -4.69
N SER A 103 -9.72 -3.38 -5.96
CA SER A 103 -10.71 -2.98 -6.98
C SER A 103 -11.75 -4.08 -7.25
N SER A 104 -11.32 -5.34 -7.29
CA SER A 104 -12.22 -6.49 -7.49
C SER A 104 -13.16 -6.69 -6.29
N LEU A 105 -12.66 -6.56 -5.07
CA LEU A 105 -13.46 -6.63 -3.84
C LEU A 105 -14.48 -5.49 -3.78
N SER A 106 -14.07 -4.26 -4.07
CA SER A 106 -14.98 -3.11 -4.11
C SER A 106 -16.12 -3.33 -5.11
N ARG A 107 -15.82 -3.85 -6.31
CA ARG A 107 -16.82 -4.16 -7.31
C ARG A 107 -17.81 -5.25 -6.83
N MET A 108 -17.30 -6.27 -6.14
CA MET A 108 -18.14 -7.32 -5.57
C MET A 108 -19.09 -6.77 -4.50
N LEU A 109 -18.61 -5.87 -3.64
CA LEU A 109 -19.44 -5.22 -2.62
C LEU A 109 -20.52 -4.33 -3.26
N VAL A 110 -20.21 -3.59 -4.33
CA VAL A 110 -21.22 -2.81 -5.08
C VAL A 110 -22.28 -3.72 -5.67
N VAL A 111 -21.91 -4.85 -6.26
CA VAL A 111 -22.90 -5.81 -6.81
C VAL A 111 -23.77 -6.41 -5.71
N SER A 112 -23.23 -6.67 -4.52
CA SER A 112 -23.99 -7.21 -3.39
C SER A 112 -25.16 -6.32 -2.97
N GLU A 113 -25.12 -5.02 -3.29
CA GLU A 113 -26.21 -4.07 -3.03
C GLU A 113 -27.52 -4.46 -3.74
N ASN A 114 -27.46 -5.18 -4.86
CA ASN A 114 -28.61 -5.65 -5.61
C ASN A 114 -29.29 -6.89 -5.00
N TYR A 115 -28.71 -7.46 -3.92
CA TYR A 115 -29.18 -8.71 -3.29
C TYR A 115 -29.55 -8.48 -1.81
N PRO A 116 -30.80 -8.04 -1.52
CA PRO A 116 -31.20 -7.69 -0.14
C PRO A 116 -31.07 -8.86 0.86
N GLN A 117 -31.28 -10.11 0.40
CA GLN A 117 -31.12 -11.30 1.24
C GLN A 117 -29.67 -11.49 1.65
N LEU A 118 -28.71 -11.25 0.76
CA LEU A 118 -27.28 -11.29 1.07
C LEU A 118 -26.89 -10.20 2.09
N LYS A 119 -27.40 -8.99 1.91
CA LYS A 119 -27.14 -7.86 2.84
C LYS A 119 -27.68 -8.13 4.24
N SER A 120 -28.76 -8.90 4.37
CA SER A 120 -29.32 -9.28 5.68
C SER A 120 -28.67 -10.51 6.27
N ASP A 121 -27.83 -11.25 5.52
CA ASP A 121 -27.10 -12.40 6.03
C ASP A 121 -26.07 -11.98 7.09
N ALA A 122 -26.08 -12.64 8.25
CA ALA A 122 -25.21 -12.29 9.36
C ALA A 122 -23.73 -12.56 9.03
N ASN A 123 -23.42 -13.67 8.35
CA ASN A 123 -22.04 -14.04 7.99
C ASN A 123 -21.47 -13.03 6.98
N PHE A 124 -22.29 -12.59 6.00
CA PHE A 124 -21.87 -11.58 5.04
C PHE A 124 -21.50 -10.25 5.72
N ARG A 125 -22.36 -9.78 6.63
CA ARG A 125 -22.10 -8.53 7.38
C ARG A 125 -20.86 -8.62 8.26
N ASP A 126 -20.64 -9.76 8.91
CA ASP A 126 -19.46 -9.98 9.73
C ASP A 126 -18.17 -10.01 8.88
N LEU A 127 -18.21 -10.67 7.72
CA LEU A 127 -17.09 -10.70 6.78
C LEU A 127 -16.81 -9.33 6.17
N GLN A 128 -17.84 -8.56 5.84
CA GLN A 128 -17.70 -7.18 5.38
C GLN A 128 -17.05 -6.31 6.44
N ALA A 129 -17.52 -6.36 7.68
CA ALA A 129 -16.94 -5.61 8.80
C ALA A 129 -15.47 -6.00 9.07
N GLN A 130 -15.15 -7.31 8.97
CA GLN A 130 -13.77 -7.77 9.10
C GLN A 130 -12.88 -7.28 7.95
N LEU A 131 -13.40 -7.24 6.73
CA LEU A 131 -12.69 -6.72 5.55
C LEU A 131 -12.41 -5.22 5.71
N GLU A 132 -13.42 -4.42 6.04
CA GLU A 132 -13.28 -2.98 6.31
C GLU A 132 -12.27 -2.69 7.43
N GLY A 133 -12.37 -3.44 8.54
CA GLY A 133 -11.40 -3.34 9.62
C GLY A 133 -9.98 -3.74 9.20
N THR A 134 -9.84 -4.65 8.25
CA THR A 134 -8.54 -5.06 7.71
C THR A 134 -7.98 -4.00 6.77
N GLU A 135 -8.80 -3.37 5.90
CA GLU A 135 -8.38 -2.24 5.06
C GLU A 135 -7.88 -1.06 5.89
N ASN A 136 -8.56 -0.74 6.99
CA ASN A 136 -8.09 0.29 7.92
C ASN A 136 -6.72 -0.05 8.53
N ARG A 137 -6.51 -1.32 8.93
CA ARG A 137 -5.20 -1.77 9.45
C ARG A 137 -4.13 -1.76 8.37
N ILE A 138 -4.44 -2.12 7.12
CA ILE A 138 -3.53 -2.00 5.98
C ILE A 138 -3.10 -0.54 5.82
N ALA A 139 -4.03 0.40 5.84
CA ALA A 139 -3.73 1.83 5.71
C ALA A 139 -2.77 2.31 6.83
N VAL A 140 -3.03 1.91 8.07
CA VAL A 140 -2.16 2.24 9.22
C VAL A 140 -0.77 1.61 9.08
N ALA A 141 -0.69 0.32 8.71
CA ALA A 141 0.57 -0.39 8.51
C ALA A 141 1.39 0.23 7.37
N ARG A 142 0.75 0.55 6.23
CA ARG A 142 1.39 1.27 5.11
C ARG A 142 1.97 2.62 5.56
N ASN A 143 1.21 3.40 6.33
CA ASN A 143 1.67 4.69 6.83
C ASN A 143 2.88 4.56 7.78
N ARG A 144 2.97 3.50 8.58
CA ARG A 144 4.14 3.20 9.41
C ARG A 144 5.34 2.84 8.55
N TYR A 145 5.15 1.97 7.56
CA TYR A 145 6.18 1.61 6.60
C TYR A 145 6.71 2.83 5.85
N ILE A 146 5.83 3.68 5.30
CA ILE A 146 6.19 4.91 4.59
C ILE A 146 7.11 5.79 5.44
N ARG A 147 6.74 6.00 6.71
CA ARG A 147 7.57 6.81 7.63
C ARG A 147 8.93 6.18 7.93
N SER A 148 8.99 4.86 8.12
CA SER A 148 10.27 4.18 8.36
C SER A 148 11.18 4.21 7.13
N VAL A 149 10.63 4.04 5.93
CA VAL A 149 11.37 4.18 4.67
C VAL A 149 11.88 5.60 4.50
N GLN A 150 11.07 6.61 4.80
CA GLN A 150 11.49 8.01 4.73
C GLN A 150 12.66 8.30 5.68
N ALA A 151 12.59 7.84 6.94
CA ALA A 151 13.68 7.98 7.91
C ALA A 151 14.95 7.31 7.39
N TYR A 152 14.87 6.04 7.04
CA TYR A 152 15.97 5.25 6.49
C TYR A 152 16.61 5.91 5.23
N ASN A 153 15.80 6.26 4.23
CA ASN A 153 16.30 6.87 3.01
C ASN A 153 16.95 8.25 3.29
N THR A 154 16.43 9.00 4.25
CA THR A 154 17.06 10.26 4.68
C THR A 154 18.42 10.00 5.29
N THR A 155 18.55 9.03 6.19
CA THR A 155 19.80 8.68 6.85
C THR A 155 20.86 8.19 5.85
N VAL A 156 20.51 7.26 4.95
CA VAL A 156 21.48 6.73 3.97
C VAL A 156 21.93 7.76 2.93
N ARG A 157 21.17 8.84 2.74
CA ARG A 157 21.50 9.93 1.80
C ARG A 157 22.22 11.09 2.47
N SER A 158 22.13 11.22 3.80
CA SER A 158 22.73 12.31 4.55
C SER A 158 24.22 12.10 4.76
N PHE A 159 25.01 13.19 4.67
CA PHE A 159 26.42 13.16 5.04
C PHE A 159 26.57 13.16 6.58
N PRO A 160 27.50 12.39 7.17
CA PRO A 160 28.48 11.49 6.54
C PRO A 160 27.96 10.05 6.27
N ASN A 161 26.74 9.72 6.66
CA ASN A 161 26.16 8.36 6.60
C ASN A 161 26.11 7.79 5.19
N ASN A 162 25.98 8.66 4.16
CA ASN A 162 25.98 8.25 2.76
C ASN A 162 27.28 7.54 2.33
N LEU A 163 28.40 7.86 2.95
CA LEU A 163 29.69 7.18 2.72
C LEU A 163 29.63 5.76 3.29
N THR A 164 29.13 5.61 4.51
CA THR A 164 28.92 4.33 5.17
C THR A 164 27.91 3.49 4.38
N ALA A 165 26.79 4.07 3.96
CA ALA A 165 25.77 3.39 3.19
C ALA A 165 26.31 2.79 1.88
N ARG A 166 27.13 3.55 1.14
CA ARG A 166 27.80 3.06 -0.07
C ARG A 166 28.82 1.96 0.20
N ALA A 167 29.63 2.12 1.24
CA ALA A 167 30.69 1.17 1.58
C ALA A 167 30.12 -0.20 2.01
N PHE A 168 28.97 -0.22 2.70
CA PHE A 168 28.33 -1.43 3.22
C PHE A 168 27.13 -1.89 2.40
N GLY A 169 26.80 -1.23 1.29
CA GLY A 169 25.77 -1.69 0.36
C GLY A 169 24.34 -1.51 0.88
N TYR A 170 24.04 -0.37 1.53
CA TYR A 170 22.68 0.01 1.94
C TYR A 170 21.99 0.85 0.87
N PRO A 171 21.18 0.23 -0.05
CA PRO A 171 20.45 0.97 -1.07
C PRO A 171 19.24 1.68 -0.47
N GLU A 172 18.73 2.68 -1.20
CA GLU A 172 17.42 3.26 -0.90
C GLU A 172 16.32 2.18 -1.00
N ARG A 173 15.33 2.27 -0.10
CA ARG A 173 14.18 1.38 -0.09
C ARG A 173 13.02 1.99 -0.86
N PRO A 174 12.28 1.19 -1.66
CA PRO A 174 11.09 1.66 -2.35
C PRO A 174 9.99 2.02 -1.36
N ASN A 175 9.17 2.98 -1.75
CA ASN A 175 8.01 3.40 -0.97
C ASN A 175 6.72 3.18 -1.75
N PHE A 176 5.59 3.10 -1.06
CA PHE A 176 4.30 3.07 -1.71
C PHE A 176 4.08 4.35 -2.51
N SER A 177 3.68 4.20 -3.77
CA SER A 177 3.26 5.30 -4.61
C SER A 177 1.74 5.50 -4.50
N VAL A 178 1.29 6.70 -4.80
CA VAL A 178 -0.13 6.97 -4.98
C VAL A 178 -0.43 6.65 -6.44
N GLY A 179 -1.13 5.54 -6.69
CA GLY A 179 -1.35 4.98 -8.04
C GLY A 179 -2.00 5.92 -9.07
N ASN A 180 -2.39 7.12 -8.67
CA ASN A 180 -3.03 8.14 -9.49
C ASN A 180 -2.45 9.55 -9.25
N GLU A 181 -1.15 9.66 -9.04
CA GLU A 181 -0.48 10.93 -8.79
C GLU A 181 -0.81 11.99 -9.87
N ALA A 182 -0.90 11.56 -11.13
CA ALA A 182 -1.24 12.43 -12.25
C ALA A 182 -2.72 12.88 -12.27
N GLU A 183 -3.64 12.14 -11.66
CA GLU A 183 -5.05 12.52 -11.53
C GLU A 183 -5.31 13.33 -10.26
N ILE A 184 -4.69 12.95 -9.14
CA ILE A 184 -4.83 13.63 -7.85
C ILE A 184 -4.19 15.02 -7.89
N SER A 185 -3.15 15.22 -8.69
CA SER A 185 -2.48 16.52 -8.89
C SER A 185 -3.29 17.49 -9.75
N LYS A 186 -4.36 17.03 -10.43
CA LYS A 186 -5.27 17.91 -11.15
C LYS A 186 -6.40 18.34 -10.22
N PRO A 187 -6.57 19.65 -9.94
CA PRO A 187 -7.70 20.10 -9.17
C PRO A 187 -9.01 19.70 -9.87
N PRO A 188 -10.02 19.20 -9.13
CA PRO A 188 -11.30 18.87 -9.73
C PRO A 188 -11.88 20.11 -10.42
N ARG A 189 -12.21 20.00 -11.71
CA ARG A 189 -12.97 21.05 -12.40
C ARG A 189 -14.39 21.01 -11.87
N VAL A 190 -14.72 21.97 -11.04
CA VAL A 190 -16.10 22.21 -10.65
C VAL A 190 -16.70 23.09 -11.74
N ASP A 191 -17.48 22.51 -12.64
CA ASP A 191 -18.28 23.27 -13.62
C ASP A 191 -19.59 23.65 -12.92
N PHE A 192 -19.65 24.87 -12.43
CA PHE A 192 -20.91 25.47 -12.02
C PHE A 192 -21.67 25.90 -13.29
N GLY A 193 -22.29 24.93 -13.98
CA GLY A 193 -22.99 25.14 -15.23
C GLY A 193 -23.70 26.50 -15.25
N SER A 194 -23.28 27.37 -16.16
CA SER A 194 -23.95 28.64 -16.42
C SER A 194 -25.40 28.31 -16.83
N THR A 195 -26.33 28.55 -15.91
CA THR A 195 -27.78 28.52 -16.24
C THR A 195 -27.96 29.49 -17.39
N PRO A 196 -28.49 29.06 -18.56
CA PRO A 196 -28.82 29.99 -19.63
C PRO A 196 -29.90 30.96 -19.12
N ALA A 197 -29.56 32.25 -19.08
CA ALA A 197 -30.50 33.29 -18.77
C ALA A 197 -31.71 33.14 -19.75
N SER A 198 -32.85 32.77 -19.21
CA SER A 198 -34.14 32.79 -19.90
C SER A 198 -34.41 34.21 -20.39
N ALA A 199 -34.21 34.46 -21.69
CA ALA A 199 -34.64 35.67 -22.37
C ALA A 199 -36.18 35.67 -22.38
N GLY A 200 -36.78 36.33 -21.40
CA GLY A 200 -38.21 36.68 -21.45
C GLY A 200 -38.48 37.64 -22.59
N GLY A 201 -38.96 37.09 -23.70
CA GLY A 201 -39.57 37.88 -24.78
C GLY A 201 -40.93 38.39 -24.32
N VAL A 202 -40.98 39.69 -23.99
CA VAL A 202 -42.25 40.43 -23.93
C VAL A 202 -42.61 40.83 -25.35
N SER A 203 -43.65 40.27 -25.89
CA SER A 203 -44.30 40.77 -27.12
C SER A 203 -45.62 41.40 -26.76
N ASN A 204 -45.74 42.64 -27.12
CA ASN A 204 -46.94 43.44 -27.18
C ASN A 204 -48.04 42.77 -28.02
#